data_b2e997e5f527f72b6004852fb3d280d1
#
_entry.id   b2e997e5f527f72b6004852fb3d280d1
#
_cell.length_a   1.000
_cell.length_b   1.000
_cell.length_c   1.000
_cell.angle_alpha   90.00
_cell.angle_beta   90.00
_cell.angle_gamma   90.00
#
_symmetry.space_group_name_H-M   'P 1'
#
loop_
_entity.id
_entity.type
_entity.pdbx_description
1 polymer ?
#
loop_
_entity_poly.entity_id
_entity_poly.type
_entity_poly.pdbx_seq_one_letter_code
_entity_poly.pdbx_strand_id
1 'polypeptide(L)'
;MRTLILSCNTGAGHNSCAKALQETFTAHGEVCDIIDALQFISERASQFISNWHTRIYLYAPKLFKAGYQGAENHDSLFREGTGIYKFLTSGADRIYDYIVEGEYDNIICTHVFPALAISEMQERHPSMRITTSFISTDYTCSPSVSDSNLEWYFIPAESLKDEFVRCGVPSEKLVASGLPAKRAFYARPDKKAAKAALGFDEDQRHLLVMCGSMGCGPI
;
A
#
# COMPACT_ATOMS: atom_id res chain seq x y z
N MET A 1 -0.44 -22.00 -0.17
CA MET A 1 -1.00 -20.67 -0.49
C MET A 1 0.00 -19.91 -1.35
N ARG A 2 -0.46 -19.27 -2.40
CA ARG A 2 0.40 -18.44 -3.26
C ARG A 2 -0.11 -17.02 -3.28
N THR A 3 0.68 -16.11 -2.73
CA THR A 3 0.28 -14.73 -2.46
C THR A 3 0.88 -13.77 -3.50
N LEU A 4 0.06 -12.89 -4.04
CA LEU A 4 0.49 -11.75 -4.84
C LEU A 4 0.21 -10.46 -4.06
N ILE A 5 1.25 -9.67 -3.81
CA ILE A 5 1.12 -8.34 -3.22
C ILE A 5 1.21 -7.30 -4.35
N LEU A 6 0.14 -6.55 -4.51
CA LEU A 6 0.06 -5.43 -5.43
C LEU A 6 0.34 -4.13 -4.68
N SER A 7 1.46 -3.51 -5.00
CA SER A 7 1.89 -2.22 -4.44
C SER A 7 1.91 -1.15 -5.52
N CYS A 8 2.24 0.09 -5.13
CA CYS A 8 2.50 1.20 -6.06
C CYS A 8 3.80 1.90 -5.68
N ASN A 9 4.57 2.29 -6.69
CA ASN A 9 5.82 3.04 -6.49
C ASN A 9 5.56 4.54 -6.28
N THR A 10 4.53 4.88 -5.49
CA THR A 10 4.16 6.27 -5.13
C THR A 10 4.74 6.71 -3.79
N GLY A 11 5.44 5.81 -3.08
CA GLY A 11 6.09 6.10 -1.80
C GLY A 11 6.77 4.86 -1.22
N ALA A 12 7.71 5.06 -0.30
CA ALA A 12 8.43 3.95 0.32
C ALA A 12 7.58 3.20 1.37
N GLY A 13 6.53 3.81 1.91
CA GLY A 13 5.67 3.20 2.94
C GLY A 13 4.97 1.95 2.45
N HIS A 14 4.25 2.04 1.34
CA HIS A 14 3.54 0.92 0.72
C HIS A 14 4.48 -0.24 0.36
N ASN A 15 5.63 0.07 -0.24
CA ASN A 15 6.63 -0.93 -0.60
C ASN A 15 7.31 -1.55 0.64
N SER A 16 7.50 -0.79 1.73
CA SER A 16 8.05 -1.31 2.98
C SER A 16 7.08 -2.27 3.64
N CYS A 17 5.79 -1.95 3.64
CA CYS A 17 4.72 -2.81 4.10
C CYS A 17 4.66 -4.12 3.28
N ALA A 18 4.65 -4.01 1.95
CA ALA A 18 4.67 -5.17 1.06
C ALA A 18 5.87 -6.10 1.32
N LYS A 19 7.08 -5.52 1.49
CA LYS A 19 8.29 -6.30 1.81
C LYS A 19 8.24 -6.96 3.17
N ALA A 20 7.63 -6.32 4.18
CA ALA A 20 7.47 -6.92 5.50
C ALA A 20 6.52 -8.12 5.48
N LEU A 21 5.43 -8.03 4.71
CA LEU A 21 4.52 -9.14 4.47
C LEU A 21 5.22 -10.28 3.71
N GLN A 22 5.93 -9.97 2.62
CA GLN A 22 6.69 -10.97 1.87
C GLN A 22 7.70 -11.71 2.74
N GLU A 23 8.46 -10.98 3.58
CA GLU A 23 9.40 -11.56 4.55
C GLU A 23 8.68 -12.56 5.47
N THR A 24 7.48 -12.21 5.94
CA THR A 24 6.68 -13.07 6.82
C THR A 24 6.17 -14.31 6.10
N PHE A 25 5.55 -14.17 4.93
CA PHE A 25 5.06 -15.31 4.14
C PHE A 25 6.19 -16.27 3.77
N THR A 26 7.31 -15.73 3.29
CA THR A 26 8.49 -16.53 2.92
C THR A 26 9.07 -17.27 4.13
N ALA A 27 9.11 -16.65 5.31
CA ALA A 27 9.55 -17.30 6.53
C ALA A 27 8.66 -18.47 6.98
N HIS A 28 7.41 -18.50 6.53
CA HIS A 28 6.47 -19.61 6.72
C HIS A 28 6.46 -20.62 5.56
N GLY A 29 7.37 -20.49 4.60
CA GLY A 29 7.49 -21.40 3.46
C GLY A 29 6.45 -21.14 2.36
N GLU A 30 5.74 -20.01 2.39
CA GLU A 30 4.74 -19.66 1.39
C GLU A 30 5.38 -18.86 0.24
N VAL A 31 4.82 -19.03 -0.95
CA VAL A 31 5.22 -18.23 -2.12
C VAL A 31 4.55 -16.87 -2.04
N CYS A 32 5.34 -15.81 -2.14
CA CYS A 32 4.85 -14.44 -2.06
C CYS A 32 5.62 -13.52 -3.01
N ASP A 33 4.94 -13.02 -4.03
CA ASP A 33 5.48 -12.11 -5.03
C ASP A 33 4.96 -10.68 -4.82
N ILE A 34 5.78 -9.66 -5.16
CA ILE A 34 5.41 -8.25 -5.08
C ILE A 34 5.53 -7.64 -6.47
N ILE A 35 4.46 -6.99 -6.92
CA ILE A 35 4.43 -6.26 -8.20
C ILE A 35 3.89 -4.85 -8.02
N ASP A 36 4.44 -3.92 -8.79
CA ASP A 36 3.87 -2.59 -8.97
C ASP A 36 2.64 -2.68 -9.89
N ALA A 37 1.46 -2.47 -9.31
CA ALA A 37 0.19 -2.60 -10.02
C ALA A 37 0.06 -1.67 -11.24
N LEU A 38 0.74 -0.53 -11.24
CA LEU A 38 0.73 0.40 -12.36
C LEU A 38 1.37 -0.17 -13.64
N GLN A 39 2.19 -1.23 -13.53
CA GLN A 39 2.74 -1.92 -14.69
C GLN A 39 1.66 -2.61 -15.53
N PHE A 40 0.56 -3.01 -14.91
CA PHE A 40 -0.60 -3.58 -15.63
C PHE A 40 -1.38 -2.52 -16.43
N ILE A 41 -1.23 -1.23 -16.15
CA ILE A 41 -1.76 -0.16 -16.99
C ILE A 41 -0.84 0.06 -18.19
N SER A 42 0.42 0.40 -17.94
CA SER A 42 1.54 0.36 -18.88
C SER A 42 2.85 0.63 -18.12
N GLU A 43 3.99 0.13 -18.60
CA GLU A 43 5.29 0.42 -18.01
C GLU A 43 5.59 1.93 -17.99
N ARG A 44 5.19 2.64 -19.05
CA ARG A 44 5.33 4.10 -19.13
C ARG A 44 4.47 4.83 -18.10
N ALA A 45 3.26 4.33 -17.81
CA ALA A 45 2.38 4.91 -16.80
C ALA A 45 2.97 4.77 -15.41
N SER A 46 3.51 3.59 -15.05
CA SER A 46 4.19 3.35 -13.78
C SER A 46 5.35 4.33 -13.58
N GLN A 47 6.26 4.43 -14.54
CA GLN A 47 7.40 5.35 -14.50
C GLN A 47 6.97 6.82 -14.43
N PHE A 48 5.97 7.20 -15.22
CA PHE A 48 5.47 8.58 -15.26
C PHE A 48 4.85 8.99 -13.93
N ILE A 49 3.95 8.16 -13.36
CA ILE A 49 3.26 8.45 -12.11
C ILE A 49 4.26 8.51 -10.95
N SER A 50 5.20 7.56 -10.87
CA SER A 50 6.24 7.54 -9.84
C SER A 50 7.13 8.77 -9.89
N ASN A 51 7.63 9.11 -11.08
CA ASN A 51 8.50 10.28 -11.27
C ASN A 51 7.75 11.60 -11.04
N TRP A 52 6.50 11.70 -11.51
CA TRP A 52 5.65 12.89 -11.36
C TRP A 52 5.29 13.12 -9.90
N HIS A 53 4.87 12.09 -9.17
CA HIS A 53 4.56 12.14 -7.74
C HIS A 53 5.76 12.65 -6.94
N THR A 54 6.95 12.07 -7.16
CA THR A 54 8.18 12.49 -6.49
C THR A 54 8.54 13.93 -6.83
N ARG A 55 8.46 14.33 -8.10
CA ARG A 55 8.78 15.71 -8.53
C ARG A 55 7.83 16.76 -7.95
N ILE A 56 6.51 16.52 -7.99
CA ILE A 56 5.55 17.46 -7.40
C ILE A 56 5.81 17.61 -5.90
N TYR A 57 6.02 16.50 -5.21
CA TYR A 57 6.30 16.55 -3.78
C TYR A 57 7.56 17.35 -3.45
N LEU A 58 8.65 17.14 -4.18
CA LEU A 58 9.93 17.80 -3.95
C LEU A 58 9.94 19.29 -4.36
N TYR A 59 9.41 19.61 -5.54
CA TYR A 59 9.56 20.93 -6.16
C TYR A 59 8.32 21.81 -6.04
N ALA A 60 7.14 21.23 -5.78
CA ALA A 60 5.89 21.94 -5.66
C ALA A 60 5.02 21.43 -4.47
N PRO A 61 5.53 21.43 -3.23
CA PRO A 61 4.82 20.83 -2.08
C PRO A 61 3.46 21.50 -1.79
N LYS A 62 3.30 22.79 -2.12
CA LYS A 62 2.00 23.48 -2.01
C LYS A 62 0.98 22.95 -3.02
N LEU A 63 1.43 22.62 -4.22
CA LEU A 63 0.58 22.04 -5.26
C LEU A 63 0.22 20.59 -4.91
N PHE A 64 1.17 19.83 -4.37
CA PHE A 64 0.94 18.48 -3.85
C PHE A 64 -0.14 18.50 -2.76
N LYS A 65 0.04 19.39 -1.76
CA LYS A 65 -0.93 19.56 -0.66
C LYS A 65 -2.31 19.96 -1.18
N ALA A 66 -2.38 20.91 -2.13
CA ALA A 66 -3.64 21.33 -2.73
C ALA A 66 -4.31 20.21 -3.53
N GLY A 67 -3.53 19.40 -4.27
CA GLY A 67 -4.02 18.22 -4.99
C GLY A 67 -4.54 17.14 -4.04
N TYR A 68 -3.82 16.87 -2.94
CA TYR A 68 -4.24 15.91 -1.93
C TYR A 68 -5.52 16.37 -1.22
N GLN A 69 -5.58 17.65 -0.78
CA GLN A 69 -6.79 18.24 -0.19
C GLN A 69 -7.96 18.29 -1.18
N GLY A 70 -7.66 18.51 -2.46
CA GLY A 70 -8.66 18.44 -3.53
C GLY A 70 -9.22 17.02 -3.69
N ALA A 71 -8.39 16.00 -3.60
CA ALA A 71 -8.81 14.61 -3.63
C ALA A 71 -9.62 14.23 -2.37
N GLU A 72 -9.23 14.72 -1.19
CA GLU A 72 -10.00 14.52 0.06
C GLU A 72 -11.37 15.22 0.02
N ASN A 73 -11.45 16.41 -0.59
CA ASN A 73 -12.70 17.19 -0.67
C ASN A 73 -13.60 16.80 -1.84
N HIS A 74 -13.08 16.06 -2.82
CA HIS A 74 -13.79 15.58 -4.01
C HIS A 74 -13.76 14.06 -4.07
N ASP A 75 -14.53 13.40 -3.20
CA ASP A 75 -14.77 11.93 -3.23
C ASP A 75 -15.17 11.39 -4.61
N SER A 76 -15.53 12.29 -5.54
CA SER A 76 -16.00 11.91 -6.87
C SER A 76 -14.88 11.62 -7.90
N LEU A 77 -13.62 12.01 -7.64
CA LEU A 77 -12.56 11.91 -8.66
C LEU A 77 -12.17 10.46 -9.00
N PHE A 78 -12.24 9.58 -8.01
CA PHE A 78 -11.88 8.16 -8.15
C PHE A 78 -13.09 7.24 -8.23
N ARG A 79 -14.32 7.79 -8.20
CA ARG A 79 -15.54 6.99 -8.28
C ARG A 79 -15.65 6.29 -9.62
N GLU A 80 -16.30 5.14 -9.59
CA GLU A 80 -16.67 4.37 -10.76
C GLU A 80 -17.26 5.27 -11.86
N GLY A 81 -16.85 5.03 -13.11
CA GLY A 81 -17.28 5.79 -14.27
C GLY A 81 -16.48 7.05 -14.59
N THR A 82 -15.65 7.56 -13.66
CA THR A 82 -14.75 8.71 -13.94
C THR A 82 -13.59 8.31 -14.86
N GLY A 83 -12.99 9.31 -15.54
CA GLY A 83 -11.83 9.06 -16.40
C GLY A 83 -10.62 8.54 -15.61
N ILE A 84 -10.43 9.00 -14.36
CA ILE A 84 -9.35 8.55 -13.48
C ILE A 84 -9.57 7.11 -13.06
N TYR A 85 -10.78 6.75 -12.62
CA TYR A 85 -11.14 5.37 -12.28
C TYR A 85 -10.88 4.43 -13.47
N LYS A 86 -11.41 4.76 -14.66
CA LYS A 86 -11.20 3.97 -15.88
C LYS A 86 -9.73 3.80 -16.24
N PHE A 87 -8.92 4.83 -16.03
CA PHE A 87 -7.48 4.75 -16.25
C PHE A 87 -6.82 3.80 -15.25
N LEU A 88 -7.10 3.95 -13.95
CA LEU A 88 -6.50 3.12 -12.89
C LEU A 88 -6.91 1.65 -12.99
N THR A 89 -8.14 1.37 -13.44
CA THR A 89 -8.69 0.02 -13.57
C THR A 89 -8.48 -0.59 -14.97
N SER A 90 -7.89 0.15 -15.92
CA SER A 90 -7.68 -0.32 -17.30
C SER A 90 -6.78 -1.56 -17.41
N GLY A 91 -6.02 -1.86 -16.35
CA GLY A 91 -5.19 -3.06 -16.25
C GLY A 91 -5.91 -4.29 -15.67
N ALA A 92 -7.18 -4.20 -15.32
CA ALA A 92 -7.91 -5.26 -14.60
C ALA A 92 -7.85 -6.65 -15.28
N ASP A 93 -8.05 -6.71 -16.59
CA ASP A 93 -7.99 -7.99 -17.33
C ASP A 93 -6.57 -8.56 -17.37
N ARG A 94 -5.54 -7.71 -17.48
CA ARG A 94 -4.13 -8.15 -17.41
C ARG A 94 -3.75 -8.63 -16.01
N ILE A 95 -4.31 -8.03 -14.97
CA ILE A 95 -4.16 -8.53 -13.59
C ILE A 95 -4.82 -9.90 -13.46
N TYR A 96 -6.02 -10.10 -14.03
CA TYR A 96 -6.70 -11.39 -14.06
C TYR A 96 -5.83 -12.47 -14.71
N ASP A 97 -5.33 -12.22 -15.93
CA ASP A 97 -4.47 -13.16 -16.65
C ASP A 97 -3.23 -13.51 -15.83
N TYR A 98 -2.59 -12.52 -15.23
CA TYR A 98 -1.41 -12.70 -14.39
C TYR A 98 -1.68 -13.55 -13.14
N ILE A 99 -2.84 -13.33 -12.48
CA ILE A 99 -3.26 -14.10 -11.31
C ILE A 99 -3.50 -15.56 -11.69
N VAL A 100 -4.18 -15.79 -12.82
CA VAL A 100 -4.50 -17.13 -13.32
C VAL A 100 -3.24 -17.87 -13.74
N GLU A 101 -2.36 -17.25 -14.55
CA GLU A 101 -1.10 -17.84 -15.00
C GLU A 101 -0.15 -18.15 -13.83
N GLY A 102 -0.15 -17.27 -12.82
CA GLY A 102 0.66 -17.41 -11.63
C GLY A 102 0.07 -18.33 -10.56
N GLU A 103 -1.17 -18.82 -10.74
CA GLU A 103 -1.89 -19.65 -9.76
C GLU A 103 -1.98 -18.99 -8.37
N TYR A 104 -2.18 -17.66 -8.31
CA TYR A 104 -2.33 -16.94 -7.06
C TYR A 104 -3.74 -17.11 -6.50
N ASP A 105 -3.83 -17.45 -5.21
CA ASP A 105 -5.08 -17.66 -4.47
C ASP A 105 -5.33 -16.58 -3.39
N ASN A 106 -4.33 -15.75 -3.10
CA ASN A 106 -4.40 -14.67 -2.12
C ASN A 106 -3.79 -13.38 -2.68
N ILE A 107 -4.58 -12.32 -2.75
CA ILE A 107 -4.18 -11.03 -3.31
C ILE A 107 -4.22 -9.96 -2.22
N ILE A 108 -3.11 -9.27 -2.02
CA ILE A 108 -2.98 -8.22 -1.01
C ILE A 108 -2.65 -6.90 -1.70
N CYS A 109 -3.46 -5.88 -1.46
CA CYS A 109 -3.24 -4.52 -1.97
C CYS A 109 -2.69 -3.64 -0.85
N THR A 110 -1.52 -3.03 -1.03
CA THR A 110 -0.93 -2.08 -0.07
C THR A 110 -1.17 -0.62 -0.46
N HIS A 111 -1.92 -0.38 -1.53
CA HIS A 111 -2.30 0.94 -2.02
C HIS A 111 -3.73 0.90 -2.57
N VAL A 112 -4.43 2.04 -2.56
CA VAL A 112 -5.82 2.12 -3.04
C VAL A 112 -5.96 1.83 -4.54
N PHE A 113 -4.99 2.21 -5.37
CA PHE A 113 -5.07 2.00 -6.82
C PHE A 113 -5.19 0.52 -7.20
N PRO A 114 -4.32 -0.39 -6.74
CA PRO A 114 -4.53 -1.82 -6.95
C PRO A 114 -5.83 -2.33 -6.32
N ALA A 115 -6.29 -1.78 -5.20
CA ALA A 115 -7.55 -2.20 -4.60
C ALA A 115 -8.75 -1.93 -5.54
N LEU A 116 -8.78 -0.75 -6.18
CA LEU A 116 -9.77 -0.42 -7.21
C LEU A 116 -9.66 -1.35 -8.43
N ALA A 117 -8.44 -1.63 -8.89
CA ALA A 117 -8.23 -2.50 -10.05
C ALA A 117 -8.65 -3.95 -9.78
N ILE A 118 -8.41 -4.46 -8.56
CA ILE A 118 -8.88 -5.81 -8.13
C ILE A 118 -10.40 -5.83 -8.02
N SER A 119 -11.03 -4.79 -7.50
CA SER A 119 -12.50 -4.70 -7.42
C SER A 119 -13.12 -4.76 -8.82
N GLU A 120 -12.62 -3.96 -9.76
CA GLU A 120 -13.03 -3.98 -11.15
C GLU A 120 -12.81 -5.36 -11.81
N MET A 121 -11.65 -5.99 -11.54
CA MET A 121 -11.34 -7.34 -12.02
C MET A 121 -12.36 -8.36 -11.51
N GLN A 122 -12.71 -8.33 -10.21
CA GLN A 122 -13.70 -9.25 -9.64
C GLN A 122 -15.10 -9.04 -10.23
N GLU A 123 -15.48 -7.82 -10.55
CA GLU A 123 -16.75 -7.52 -11.24
C GLU A 123 -16.79 -8.10 -12.66
N ARG A 124 -15.67 -8.02 -13.39
CA ARG A 124 -15.56 -8.59 -14.75
C ARG A 124 -15.47 -10.12 -14.73
N HIS A 125 -14.89 -10.70 -13.67
CA HIS A 125 -14.64 -12.13 -13.55
C HIS A 125 -15.26 -12.72 -12.25
N PRO A 126 -16.59 -12.70 -12.08
CA PRO A 126 -17.26 -13.03 -10.82
C PRO A 126 -17.16 -14.51 -10.41
N SER A 127 -16.71 -15.38 -11.31
CA SER A 127 -16.47 -16.79 -11.01
C SER A 127 -15.12 -17.07 -10.36
N MET A 128 -14.21 -16.09 -10.36
CA MET A 128 -12.88 -16.23 -9.77
C MET A 128 -12.97 -16.37 -8.25
N ARG A 129 -12.28 -17.37 -7.70
CA ARG A 129 -12.23 -17.63 -6.25
C ARG A 129 -10.84 -17.38 -5.72
N ILE A 130 -10.66 -16.20 -5.16
CA ILE A 130 -9.41 -15.72 -4.52
C ILE A 130 -9.79 -14.94 -3.27
N THR A 131 -8.92 -14.97 -2.27
CA THR A 131 -9.01 -14.04 -1.13
C THR A 131 -8.40 -12.72 -1.49
N THR A 132 -9.09 -11.63 -1.18
CA THR A 132 -8.62 -10.27 -1.48
C THR A 132 -8.56 -9.41 -0.22
N SER A 133 -7.48 -8.66 -0.04
CA SER A 133 -7.34 -7.80 1.12
C SER A 133 -6.64 -6.48 0.81
N PHE A 134 -7.00 -5.46 1.57
CA PHE A 134 -6.34 -4.16 1.60
C PHE A 134 -5.59 -3.99 2.91
N ILE A 135 -4.35 -3.51 2.84
CA ILE A 135 -3.57 -3.11 4.01
C ILE A 135 -3.44 -1.59 4.00
N SER A 136 -4.12 -0.92 4.92
CA SER A 136 -3.95 0.51 5.11
C SER A 136 -2.57 0.79 5.70
N THR A 137 -1.79 1.62 5.02
CA THR A 137 -0.44 2.02 5.46
C THR A 137 -0.43 3.37 6.16
N ASP A 138 -1.57 4.06 6.19
CA ASP A 138 -1.74 5.37 6.80
C ASP A 138 -2.67 5.29 8.02
N TYR A 139 -2.46 6.17 9.00
CA TYR A 139 -3.33 6.31 10.19
C TYR A 139 -4.56 7.17 9.90
N THR A 140 -5.10 7.03 8.71
CA THR A 140 -6.35 7.66 8.25
C THR A 140 -6.95 6.82 7.14
N CYS A 141 -8.24 6.95 6.89
CA CYS A 141 -8.88 6.36 5.73
C CYS A 141 -8.53 7.19 4.49
N SER A 142 -7.72 6.63 3.62
CA SER A 142 -7.34 7.29 2.36
C SER A 142 -8.57 7.45 1.45
N PRO A 143 -8.64 8.53 0.66
CA PRO A 143 -9.70 8.69 -0.33
C PRO A 143 -9.84 7.45 -1.21
N SER A 144 -11.08 7.10 -1.55
CA SER A 144 -11.45 5.97 -2.41
C SER A 144 -11.18 4.56 -1.88
N VAL A 145 -10.78 4.40 -0.62
CA VAL A 145 -10.73 3.05 -0.01
C VAL A 145 -12.13 2.41 -0.03
N SER A 146 -13.18 3.18 0.26
CA SER A 146 -14.57 2.72 0.20
C SER A 146 -15.12 2.47 -1.21
N ASP A 147 -14.46 2.97 -2.25
CA ASP A 147 -14.82 2.67 -3.64
C ASP A 147 -14.27 1.30 -4.09
N SER A 148 -13.41 0.67 -3.27
CA SER A 148 -12.97 -0.70 -3.47
C SER A 148 -13.89 -1.70 -2.76
N ASN A 149 -14.01 -2.92 -3.29
CA ASN A 149 -14.82 -3.99 -2.71
C ASN A 149 -14.00 -5.26 -2.52
N LEU A 150 -13.11 -5.24 -1.54
CA LEU A 150 -12.31 -6.40 -1.18
C LEU A 150 -12.95 -7.18 -0.03
N GLU A 151 -12.44 -8.38 0.23
CA GLU A 151 -12.95 -9.23 1.30
C GLU A 151 -12.56 -8.70 2.68
N TRP A 152 -11.31 -8.23 2.85
CA TRP A 152 -10.78 -7.75 4.13
C TRP A 152 -10.05 -6.42 3.99
N TYR A 153 -10.17 -5.60 5.04
CA TYR A 153 -9.45 -4.33 5.19
C TYR A 153 -8.69 -4.33 6.51
N PHE A 154 -7.38 -4.46 6.44
CA PHE A 154 -6.50 -4.42 7.59
C PHE A 154 -6.09 -2.98 7.89
N ILE A 155 -6.39 -2.50 9.10
CA ILE A 155 -6.16 -1.11 9.52
C ILE A 155 -5.15 -1.03 10.66
N PRO A 156 -4.43 0.12 10.79
CA PRO A 156 -3.33 0.25 11.74
C PRO A 156 -3.74 0.15 13.21
N ALA A 157 -4.94 0.56 13.57
CA ALA A 157 -5.38 0.60 14.98
C ALA A 157 -6.90 0.50 15.10
N GLU A 158 -7.35 -0.07 16.22
CA GLU A 158 -8.78 -0.18 16.57
C GLU A 158 -9.48 1.19 16.60
N SER A 159 -8.77 2.23 17.07
CA SER A 159 -9.31 3.60 17.12
C SER A 159 -9.66 4.22 15.77
N LEU A 160 -9.24 3.60 14.67
CA LEU A 160 -9.56 4.06 13.32
C LEU A 160 -10.82 3.41 12.73
N LYS A 161 -11.38 2.38 13.36
CA LYS A 161 -12.56 1.67 12.84
C LYS A 161 -13.72 2.61 12.52
N ASP A 162 -14.06 3.50 13.45
CA ASP A 162 -15.16 4.44 13.26
C ASP A 162 -14.91 5.41 12.09
N GLU A 163 -13.66 5.76 11.81
CA GLU A 163 -13.30 6.58 10.67
C GLU A 163 -13.53 5.83 9.36
N PHE A 164 -13.03 4.60 9.25
CA PHE A 164 -13.21 3.76 8.07
C PHE A 164 -14.69 3.43 7.80
N VAL A 165 -15.46 3.17 8.86
CA VAL A 165 -16.93 2.96 8.73
C VAL A 165 -17.61 4.23 8.23
N ARG A 166 -17.26 5.40 8.75
CA ARG A 166 -17.80 6.68 8.25
C ARG A 166 -17.43 6.97 6.80
N CYS A 167 -16.27 6.48 6.35
CA CYS A 167 -15.86 6.54 4.94
C CYS A 167 -16.60 5.54 4.05
N GLY A 168 -17.35 4.59 4.61
CA GLY A 168 -18.17 3.64 3.87
C GLY A 168 -17.63 2.20 3.80
N VAL A 169 -16.53 1.89 4.51
CA VAL A 169 -16.03 0.51 4.60
C VAL A 169 -16.89 -0.29 5.59
N PRO A 170 -17.45 -1.46 5.21
CA PRO A 170 -18.25 -2.27 6.11
C PRO A 170 -17.46 -2.71 7.36
N SER A 171 -18.05 -2.55 8.54
CA SER A 171 -17.37 -2.82 9.82
C SER A 171 -16.94 -4.27 9.98
N GLU A 172 -17.70 -5.20 9.43
CA GLU A 172 -17.43 -6.65 9.46
C GLU A 172 -16.21 -7.06 8.61
N LYS A 173 -15.79 -6.21 7.67
CA LYS A 173 -14.59 -6.42 6.85
C LYS A 173 -13.34 -5.80 7.46
N LEU A 174 -13.46 -5.01 8.54
CA LEU A 174 -12.35 -4.29 9.17
C LEU A 174 -11.63 -5.13 10.22
N VAL A 175 -10.31 -5.24 10.07
CA VAL A 175 -9.43 -5.94 11.02
C VAL A 175 -8.33 -4.98 11.50
N ALA A 176 -8.32 -4.66 12.79
CA ALA A 176 -7.25 -3.84 13.38
C ALA A 176 -6.03 -4.74 13.70
N SER A 177 -5.06 -4.76 12.79
CA SER A 177 -3.89 -5.64 12.87
C SER A 177 -2.58 -4.92 13.20
N GLY A 178 -2.55 -3.61 13.17
CA GLY A 178 -1.31 -2.84 13.15
C GLY A 178 -0.73 -2.71 11.74
N LEU A 179 0.43 -2.06 11.64
CA LEU A 179 1.18 -1.95 10.39
C LEU A 179 2.17 -3.11 10.25
N PRO A 180 2.24 -3.79 9.11
CA PRO A 180 3.31 -4.75 8.84
C PRO A 180 4.69 -4.10 8.95
N ALA A 181 5.54 -4.66 9.80
CA ALA A 181 6.90 -4.20 10.01
C ALA A 181 7.90 -5.34 9.78
N LYS A 182 9.04 -5.00 9.16
CA LYS A 182 10.11 -5.99 8.97
C LYS A 182 10.61 -6.52 10.30
N ARG A 183 11.01 -7.78 10.35
CA ARG A 183 11.53 -8.47 11.54
C ARG A 183 12.63 -7.69 12.24
N ALA A 184 13.48 -7.00 11.51
CA ALA A 184 14.56 -6.19 12.06
C ALA A 184 14.09 -5.11 13.06
N PHE A 185 12.84 -4.61 12.94
CA PHE A 185 12.31 -3.59 13.84
C PHE A 185 11.81 -4.14 15.19
N TYR A 186 11.49 -5.43 15.29
CA TYR A 186 11.00 -6.03 16.52
C TYR A 186 11.90 -7.16 17.08
N ALA A 187 12.95 -7.54 16.36
CA ALA A 187 13.90 -8.56 16.80
C ALA A 187 14.75 -8.14 18.01
N ARG A 188 14.74 -6.86 18.40
CA ARG A 188 15.39 -6.29 19.58
C ARG A 188 16.80 -6.85 19.84
N PRO A 189 17.78 -6.59 18.96
CA PRO A 189 19.17 -6.97 19.19
C PRO A 189 19.69 -6.29 20.46
N ASP A 190 20.71 -6.89 21.08
CA ASP A 190 21.40 -6.23 22.20
C ASP A 190 21.89 -4.84 21.78
N LYS A 191 21.62 -3.84 22.64
CA LYS A 191 21.86 -2.44 22.32
C LYS A 191 23.34 -2.12 22.10
N LYS A 192 24.23 -2.71 22.92
CA LYS A 192 25.67 -2.51 22.80
C LYS A 192 26.21 -3.17 21.57
N ALA A 193 25.81 -4.42 21.33
CA ALA A 193 26.19 -5.13 20.11
C ALA A 193 25.70 -4.42 18.83
N ALA A 194 24.49 -3.85 18.83
CA ALA A 194 23.99 -3.06 17.71
C ALA A 194 24.79 -1.79 17.47
N LYS A 195 25.18 -1.07 18.54
CA LYS A 195 26.03 0.11 18.45
C LYS A 195 27.41 -0.24 17.90
N ALA A 196 28.04 -1.29 18.45
CA ALA A 196 29.35 -1.75 18.00
C ALA A 196 29.34 -2.13 16.50
N ALA A 197 28.29 -2.86 16.04
CA ALA A 197 28.11 -3.24 14.64
C ALA A 197 27.98 -2.03 13.70
N LEU A 198 27.48 -0.89 14.21
CA LEU A 198 27.34 0.36 13.46
C LEU A 198 28.54 1.30 13.61
N GLY A 199 29.58 0.90 14.38
CA GLY A 199 30.76 1.73 14.66
C GLY A 199 30.48 2.88 15.63
N PHE A 200 29.42 2.79 16.41
CA PHE A 200 29.09 3.79 17.45
C PHE A 200 29.73 3.40 18.80
N ASP A 201 30.05 4.42 19.59
CA ASP A 201 30.48 4.24 20.98
C ASP A 201 29.32 3.64 21.79
N GLU A 202 29.60 2.51 22.47
CA GLU A 202 28.58 1.73 23.19
C GLU A 202 27.97 2.49 24.37
N ASP A 203 28.75 3.34 25.03
CA ASP A 203 28.36 4.04 26.26
C ASP A 203 27.80 5.45 26.00
N GLN A 204 27.99 6.00 24.82
CA GLN A 204 27.43 7.31 24.45
C GLN A 204 25.92 7.22 24.13
N ARG A 205 25.25 8.35 24.36
CA ARG A 205 23.85 8.53 23.91
C ARG A 205 23.84 8.98 22.45
N HIS A 206 23.04 8.31 21.65
CA HIS A 206 22.83 8.65 20.24
C HIS A 206 21.39 9.07 20.02
N LEU A 207 21.17 10.16 19.29
CA LEU A 207 19.88 10.64 18.85
C LEU A 207 19.77 10.41 17.33
N LEU A 208 18.81 9.57 16.92
CA LEU A 208 18.50 9.38 15.52
C LEU A 208 17.39 10.36 15.12
N VAL A 209 17.69 11.22 14.14
CA VAL A 209 16.73 12.12 13.51
C VAL A 209 16.46 11.62 12.09
N MET A 210 15.20 11.37 11.76
CA MET A 210 14.79 10.80 10.47
C MET A 210 13.68 11.63 9.85
N CYS A 211 13.79 11.86 8.54
CA CYS A 211 12.69 12.31 7.71
C CYS A 211 12.02 11.12 7.01
N GLY A 212 10.87 11.36 6.39
CA GLY A 212 10.27 10.41 5.44
C GLY A 212 11.21 10.07 4.28
N SER A 213 10.83 9.07 3.47
CA SER A 213 11.66 8.49 2.39
C SER A 213 12.19 9.50 1.37
N MET A 214 11.55 10.66 1.23
CA MET A 214 11.95 11.73 0.31
C MET A 214 12.83 12.81 0.95
N GLY A 215 13.21 12.65 2.23
CA GLY A 215 14.10 13.58 2.93
C GLY A 215 13.55 14.99 3.09
N CYS A 216 12.24 15.18 2.94
CA CYS A 216 11.58 16.47 3.04
C CYS A 216 10.94 16.64 4.41
N GLY A 217 11.33 17.68 5.13
CA GLY A 217 10.78 18.02 6.43
C GLY A 217 11.62 19.10 7.11
N PRO A 218 11.04 19.87 8.04
CA PRO A 218 11.81 20.80 8.86
C PRO A 218 12.57 19.98 9.92
N ILE A 219 13.83 19.66 9.67
CA ILE A 219 14.75 19.10 10.65
C ILE A 219 15.73 20.18 11.06
#